data_06e61311e5747df5f2d2243b6c538457
#
_entry.id   06e61311e5747df5f2d2243b6c538457
#
_cell.length_a   1.000
_cell.length_b   1.000
_cell.length_c   1.000
_cell.angle_alpha   90.00
_cell.angle_beta   90.00
_cell.angle_gamma   90.00
#
_symmetry.space_group_name_H-M   'P 1'
#
loop_
_entity.id
_entity.type
_entity.pdbx_description
1 polymer ?
#
loop_
_entity_poly.entity_id
_entity_poly.type
_entity_poly.pdbx_seq_one_letter_code
_entity_poly.pdbx_strand_id
1 'polypeptide(L)'
;MASKQDIPALLTTKDGYGQLNPELSNRLHTMVDHVEEVVGVEHLIHALRDGTSHGGDGVLRCYVGFEPSGKAHIGWKVLALQLRRMLDANANVMVFLADWHAWVNDKFNGDMDAIKTTGEYMQETFRSLLNHPPDCLLYTSPSPRDKTV
;
A
#
# COMPACT_ATOMS: atom_id res chain seq x y z
N MET A 1 4.68 0.63 -19.89
CA MET A 1 4.56 1.59 -18.76
C MET A 1 3.63 2.68 -19.24
N ALA A 2 2.50 2.87 -18.58
CA ALA A 2 1.59 3.96 -18.92
C ALA A 2 1.95 5.17 -18.06
N SER A 3 2.23 6.32 -18.69
CA SER A 3 2.37 7.57 -17.96
C SER A 3 1.01 8.03 -17.44
N LYS A 4 0.99 8.90 -16.44
CA LYS A 4 -0.25 9.52 -15.95
C LYS A 4 -1.09 10.15 -17.07
N GLN A 5 -0.43 10.65 -18.12
CA GLN A 5 -1.09 11.27 -19.29
C GLN A 5 -1.81 10.26 -20.17
N ASP A 6 -1.44 8.98 -20.10
CA ASP A 6 -2.03 7.92 -20.92
C ASP A 6 -3.30 7.31 -20.27
N ILE A 7 -3.52 7.53 -18.96
CA ILE A 7 -4.67 6.98 -18.24
C ILE A 7 -6.02 7.39 -18.86
N PRO A 8 -6.26 8.66 -19.23
CA PRO A 8 -7.49 9.05 -19.93
C PRO A 8 -7.68 8.32 -21.26
N ALA A 9 -6.58 8.10 -22.01
CA ALA A 9 -6.63 7.37 -23.27
C ALA A 9 -6.99 5.89 -23.05
N LEU A 10 -6.44 5.25 -22.02
CA LEU A 10 -6.74 3.86 -21.65
C LEU A 10 -8.21 3.67 -21.23
N LEU A 11 -8.82 4.66 -20.60
CA LEU A 11 -10.23 4.63 -20.20
C LEU A 11 -11.18 4.78 -21.38
N THR A 12 -10.70 5.30 -22.52
CA THR A 12 -11.52 5.55 -23.71
C THR A 12 -11.35 4.50 -24.81
N THR A 13 -10.37 3.60 -24.71
CA THR A 13 -10.11 2.58 -25.74
C THR A 13 -11.21 1.51 -25.77
N LYS A 14 -11.61 1.12 -27.01
CA LYS A 14 -12.63 0.10 -27.28
C LYS A 14 -12.25 -1.33 -26.81
N ASP A 15 -11.04 -1.54 -26.42
CA ASP A 15 -10.48 -2.87 -26.14
C ASP A 15 -10.71 -3.36 -24.70
N GLY A 16 -11.90 -3.15 -24.18
CA GLY A 16 -12.39 -3.96 -23.07
C GLY A 16 -12.12 -3.43 -21.67
N TYR A 17 -11.40 -2.33 -21.49
CA TYR A 17 -11.26 -1.77 -20.13
C TYR A 17 -12.55 -1.10 -19.64
N GLY A 18 -13.55 -0.96 -20.50
CA GLY A 18 -14.89 -0.44 -20.24
C GLY A 18 -14.85 0.91 -19.49
N GLN A 19 -15.69 1.82 -19.86
CA GLN A 19 -15.82 3.08 -19.12
C GLN A 19 -16.05 2.75 -17.65
N LEU A 20 -15.12 3.18 -16.80
CA LEU A 20 -15.36 3.22 -15.37
C LEU A 20 -16.58 4.12 -15.13
N ASN A 21 -17.47 3.70 -14.25
CA ASN A 21 -18.52 4.60 -13.80
C ASN A 21 -17.88 5.82 -13.10
N PRO A 22 -18.60 6.93 -12.95
CA PRO A 22 -18.04 8.16 -12.37
C PRO A 22 -17.41 7.97 -10.98
N GLU A 23 -17.95 7.08 -10.17
CA GLU A 23 -17.43 6.78 -8.84
C GLU A 23 -16.06 6.07 -8.92
N LEU A 24 -15.95 5.02 -9.72
CA LEU A 24 -14.69 4.29 -9.90
C LEU A 24 -13.63 5.16 -10.58
N SER A 25 -14.04 6.01 -11.52
CA SER A 25 -13.15 6.99 -12.14
C SER A 25 -12.59 7.96 -11.09
N ASN A 26 -13.44 8.49 -10.22
CA ASN A 26 -13.00 9.37 -9.14
C ASN A 26 -12.04 8.67 -8.16
N ARG A 27 -12.32 7.42 -7.81
CA ARG A 27 -11.42 6.59 -6.98
C ARG A 27 -10.05 6.41 -7.64
N LEU A 28 -10.02 6.10 -8.95
CA LEU A 28 -8.78 5.98 -9.70
C LEU A 28 -7.98 7.29 -9.67
N HIS A 29 -8.61 8.42 -9.97
CA HIS A 29 -7.97 9.73 -9.93
C HIS A 29 -7.41 10.06 -8.53
N THR A 30 -8.17 9.78 -7.48
CA THR A 30 -7.71 9.99 -6.09
C THR A 30 -6.40 9.25 -5.82
N MET A 31 -6.25 8.04 -6.35
CA MET A 31 -5.04 7.22 -6.15
C MET A 31 -3.84 7.69 -6.98
N VAL A 32 -4.07 8.13 -8.24
CA VAL A 32 -3.00 8.28 -9.22
C VAL A 32 -2.64 9.72 -9.57
N ASP A 33 -3.46 10.71 -9.23
CA ASP A 33 -3.24 12.11 -9.65
C ASP A 33 -1.93 12.72 -9.13
N HIS A 34 -1.33 12.13 -8.11
CA HIS A 34 -0.13 12.63 -7.46
C HIS A 34 1.11 11.73 -7.63
N VAL A 35 1.00 10.70 -8.46
CA VAL A 35 2.14 9.85 -8.82
C VAL A 35 2.62 10.19 -10.22
N GLU A 36 3.90 9.97 -10.49
CA GLU A 36 4.48 10.23 -11.82
C GLU A 36 4.15 9.11 -12.80
N GLU A 37 4.12 7.88 -12.32
CA GLU A 37 3.94 6.69 -13.13
C GLU A 37 3.12 5.62 -12.40
N VAL A 38 2.31 4.90 -13.16
CA VAL A 38 1.59 3.70 -12.70
C VAL A 38 1.96 2.54 -13.62
N VAL A 39 2.49 1.48 -13.03
CA VAL A 39 2.81 0.25 -13.76
C VAL A 39 1.63 -0.71 -13.68
N GLY A 40 1.17 -1.21 -14.84
CA GLY A 40 0.02 -2.13 -14.89
C GLY A 40 -1.30 -1.45 -14.54
N VAL A 41 -1.53 -0.25 -15.05
CA VAL A 41 -2.74 0.53 -14.79
C VAL A 41 -4.02 -0.25 -15.17
N GLU A 42 -3.98 -1.08 -16.19
CA GLU A 42 -5.04 -1.99 -16.59
C GLU A 42 -5.43 -2.96 -15.47
N HIS A 43 -4.46 -3.49 -14.73
CA HIS A 43 -4.73 -4.34 -13.56
C HIS A 43 -5.39 -3.55 -12.43
N LEU A 44 -4.98 -2.29 -12.23
CA LEU A 44 -5.60 -1.40 -11.25
C LEU A 44 -7.07 -1.12 -11.62
N ILE A 45 -7.35 -0.85 -12.90
CA ILE A 45 -8.70 -0.62 -13.41
C ILE A 45 -9.58 -1.87 -13.19
N HIS A 46 -9.08 -3.05 -13.53
CA HIS A 46 -9.78 -4.31 -13.28
C HIS A 46 -10.02 -4.54 -11.79
N ALA A 47 -9.00 -4.30 -10.96
CA ALA A 47 -9.12 -4.48 -9.52
C ALA A 47 -10.09 -3.49 -8.87
N LEU A 48 -10.19 -2.27 -9.37
CA LEU A 48 -11.18 -1.28 -8.94
C LEU A 48 -12.60 -1.69 -9.29
N ARG A 49 -12.81 -2.31 -10.47
CA ARG A 49 -14.11 -2.74 -10.96
C ARG A 49 -14.56 -4.04 -10.30
N ASP A 50 -13.69 -5.02 -10.25
CA ASP A 50 -14.03 -6.39 -9.91
C ASP A 50 -13.54 -6.81 -8.50
N GLY A 51 -12.68 -6.00 -7.88
CA GLY A 51 -11.96 -6.33 -6.65
C GLY A 51 -10.69 -7.13 -6.89
N THR A 52 -9.86 -7.24 -5.86
CA THR A 52 -8.57 -7.96 -5.90
C THR A 52 -8.66 -9.38 -5.35
N SER A 53 -9.79 -9.79 -4.82
CA SER A 53 -10.00 -11.14 -4.31
C SER A 53 -10.55 -12.08 -5.38
N HIS A 54 -10.26 -13.37 -5.25
CA HIS A 54 -10.77 -14.41 -6.15
C HIS A 54 -12.30 -14.50 -6.20
N GLY A 55 -12.99 -13.86 -5.26
CA GLY A 55 -14.46 -13.83 -5.18
C GLY A 55 -15.13 -12.61 -5.81
N GLY A 56 -14.35 -11.65 -6.34
CA GLY A 56 -14.92 -10.46 -6.96
C GLY A 56 -15.78 -9.61 -6.01
N ASP A 57 -15.29 -9.32 -4.80
CA ASP A 57 -16.04 -8.59 -3.77
C ASP A 57 -16.03 -7.05 -3.96
N GLY A 58 -15.47 -6.55 -5.07
CA GLY A 58 -15.37 -5.13 -5.36
C GLY A 58 -14.38 -4.35 -4.48
N VAL A 59 -13.62 -5.04 -3.62
CA VAL A 59 -12.66 -4.41 -2.71
C VAL A 59 -11.26 -4.42 -3.30
N LEU A 60 -10.70 -3.25 -3.54
CA LEU A 60 -9.29 -3.11 -3.89
C LEU A 60 -8.44 -3.32 -2.64
N ARG A 61 -7.59 -4.34 -2.67
CA ARG A 61 -6.60 -4.63 -1.63
C ARG A 61 -5.21 -4.31 -2.14
N CYS A 62 -4.47 -3.57 -1.37
CA CYS A 62 -3.08 -3.25 -1.69
C CYS A 62 -2.20 -3.35 -0.46
N TYR A 63 -0.91 -3.50 -0.69
CA TYR A 63 0.06 -3.53 0.40
C TYR A 63 1.32 -2.76 0.04
N VAL A 64 2.03 -2.35 1.07
CA VAL A 64 3.37 -1.78 0.98
C VAL A 64 4.23 -2.38 2.07
N GLY A 65 5.47 -2.74 1.72
CA GLY A 65 6.45 -3.27 2.66
C GLY A 65 7.44 -2.20 3.10
N PHE A 66 7.77 -2.22 4.39
CA PHE A 66 8.83 -1.40 4.97
C PHE A 66 9.77 -2.26 5.79
N GLU A 67 11.02 -1.91 5.73
CA GLU A 67 12.07 -2.47 6.56
C GLU A 67 12.26 -1.58 7.80
N PRO A 68 12.12 -2.10 9.03
CA PRO A 68 12.46 -1.37 10.23
C PRO A 68 13.97 -1.08 10.28
N SER A 69 14.38 0.12 9.88
CA SER A 69 15.79 0.45 9.67
C SER A 69 16.23 1.78 10.29
N GLY A 70 15.34 2.51 10.97
CA GLY A 70 15.71 3.76 11.60
C GLY A 70 14.54 4.64 12.00
N LYS A 71 14.86 5.92 12.25
CA LYS A 71 13.88 6.91 12.70
C LYS A 71 13.06 7.44 11.52
N ALA A 72 11.83 7.85 11.81
CA ALA A 72 10.96 8.51 10.84
C ALA A 72 11.61 9.78 10.26
N HIS A 73 11.45 9.97 8.97
CA HIS A 73 11.93 11.13 8.22
C HIS A 73 10.86 11.59 7.21
N ILE A 74 11.11 12.71 6.56
CA ILE A 74 10.12 13.32 5.65
C ILE A 74 9.66 12.37 4.53
N GLY A 75 10.49 11.44 4.09
CA GLY A 75 10.11 10.44 3.09
C GLY A 75 8.97 9.54 3.55
N TRP A 76 8.87 9.23 4.84
CA TRP A 76 7.74 8.46 5.39
C TRP A 76 6.42 9.25 5.28
N LYS A 77 6.48 10.58 5.48
CA LYS A 77 5.30 11.44 5.31
C LYS A 77 4.80 11.44 3.87
N VAL A 78 5.71 11.53 2.90
CA VAL A 78 5.35 11.50 1.47
C VAL A 78 4.62 10.19 1.13
N LEU A 79 5.16 9.07 1.59
CA LEU A 79 4.55 7.77 1.35
C LEU A 79 3.24 7.59 2.12
N ALA A 80 3.17 8.05 3.38
CA ALA A 80 1.93 8.02 4.15
C ALA A 80 0.81 8.84 3.48
N LEU A 81 1.13 9.96 2.85
CA LEU A 81 0.16 10.72 2.07
C LEU A 81 -0.39 9.93 0.88
N GLN A 82 0.44 9.14 0.21
CA GLN A 82 -0.02 8.26 -0.87
C GLN A 82 -0.91 7.13 -0.35
N LEU A 83 -0.53 6.50 0.76
CA LEU A 83 -1.35 5.47 1.41
C LEU A 83 -2.71 6.03 1.87
N ARG A 84 -2.72 7.25 2.38
CA ARG A 84 -3.95 7.94 2.77
C ARG A 84 -4.88 8.15 1.59
N ARG A 85 -4.39 8.55 0.42
CA ARG A 85 -5.19 8.67 -0.79
C ARG A 85 -5.79 7.32 -1.22
N MET A 86 -5.07 6.23 -1.06
CA MET A 86 -5.61 4.90 -1.31
C MET A 86 -6.74 4.57 -0.34
N LEU A 87 -6.59 4.89 0.93
CA LEU A 87 -7.65 4.74 1.94
C LEU A 87 -8.87 5.62 1.64
N ASP A 88 -8.64 6.89 1.29
CA ASP A 88 -9.68 7.84 0.89
C ASP A 88 -10.45 7.37 -0.36
N ALA A 89 -9.79 6.58 -1.21
CA ALA A 89 -10.40 5.92 -2.37
C ALA A 89 -11.04 4.55 -2.03
N ASN A 90 -11.31 4.26 -0.76
CA ASN A 90 -11.89 3.01 -0.29
C ASN A 90 -11.09 1.75 -0.66
N ALA A 91 -9.75 1.86 -0.71
CA ALA A 91 -8.90 0.69 -0.79
C ALA A 91 -8.60 0.14 0.61
N ASN A 92 -8.51 -1.18 0.71
CA ASN A 92 -7.98 -1.84 1.90
C ASN A 92 -6.46 -1.88 1.79
N VAL A 93 -5.77 -1.12 2.64
CA VAL A 93 -4.33 -0.95 2.60
C VAL A 93 -3.67 -1.71 3.74
N MET A 94 -2.72 -2.57 3.41
CA MET A 94 -1.86 -3.26 4.37
C MET A 94 -0.47 -2.62 4.37
N VAL A 95 0.00 -2.22 5.54
CA VAL A 95 1.41 -1.85 5.76
C VAL A 95 2.12 -3.03 6.40
N PHE A 96 3.03 -3.63 5.66
CA PHE A 96 3.79 -4.80 6.10
C PHE A 96 5.16 -4.37 6.62
N LEU A 97 5.46 -4.65 7.88
CA LEU A 97 6.77 -4.40 8.47
C LEU A 97 7.61 -5.67 8.40
N ALA A 98 8.66 -5.62 7.58
CA ALA A 98 9.51 -6.76 7.24
C ALA A 98 10.72 -6.84 8.19
N ASP A 99 10.50 -7.27 9.42
CA ASP A 99 11.54 -7.39 10.46
C ASP A 99 12.62 -8.42 10.10
N TRP A 100 12.23 -9.56 9.55
CA TRP A 100 13.19 -10.55 9.06
C TRP A 100 14.02 -10.04 7.90
N HIS A 101 13.46 -9.23 7.04
CA HIS A 101 14.20 -8.60 5.95
C HIS A 101 15.24 -7.62 6.52
N ALA A 102 14.85 -6.84 7.53
CA ALA A 102 15.76 -5.96 8.25
C ALA A 102 16.92 -6.75 8.88
N TRP A 103 16.62 -7.89 9.48
CA TRP A 103 17.63 -8.75 10.08
C TRP A 103 18.61 -9.33 9.06
N VAL A 104 18.10 -9.85 7.92
CA VAL A 104 18.92 -10.37 6.81
C VAL A 104 19.81 -9.28 6.22
N ASN A 105 19.32 -8.04 6.18
CA ASN A 105 20.09 -6.88 5.70
C ASN A 105 20.96 -6.23 6.78
N ASP A 106 21.22 -6.96 7.88
CA ASP A 106 22.12 -6.55 8.97
C ASP A 106 21.77 -5.18 9.59
N LYS A 107 20.48 -4.81 9.59
CA LYS A 107 20.06 -3.59 10.27
C LYS A 107 20.27 -3.73 11.77
N PHE A 108 20.73 -2.66 12.40
CA PHE A 108 21.08 -2.67 13.82
C PHE A 108 22.09 -3.75 14.20
N ASN A 109 23.01 -4.11 13.29
CA ASN A 109 23.99 -5.21 13.47
C ASN A 109 23.31 -6.55 13.78
N GLY A 110 22.16 -6.82 13.19
CA GLY A 110 21.39 -8.05 13.38
C GLY A 110 20.69 -8.16 14.75
N ASP A 111 20.60 -7.06 15.50
CA ASP A 111 19.86 -7.04 16.78
C ASP A 111 18.35 -7.07 16.51
N MET A 112 17.75 -8.25 16.69
CA MET A 112 16.31 -8.46 16.45
C MET A 112 15.42 -7.67 17.42
N ASP A 113 15.85 -7.43 18.65
CA ASP A 113 15.07 -6.67 19.63
C ASP A 113 15.04 -5.19 19.27
N ALA A 114 16.16 -4.65 18.78
CA ALA A 114 16.22 -3.30 18.24
C ALA A 114 15.34 -3.15 16.96
N ILE A 115 15.35 -4.17 16.09
CA ILE A 115 14.52 -4.22 14.88
C ILE A 115 13.03 -4.22 15.26
N LYS A 116 12.61 -5.06 16.19
CA LYS A 116 11.21 -5.14 16.67
C LYS A 116 10.76 -3.83 17.31
N THR A 117 11.56 -3.25 18.20
CA THR A 117 11.27 -1.95 18.82
C THR A 117 11.13 -0.86 17.77
N THR A 118 11.98 -0.87 16.74
CA THR A 118 11.87 0.06 15.61
C THR A 118 10.59 -0.19 14.82
N GLY A 119 10.19 -1.44 14.63
CA GLY A 119 8.93 -1.81 13.99
C GLY A 119 7.71 -1.26 14.76
N GLU A 120 7.68 -1.40 16.07
CA GLU A 120 6.63 -0.82 16.93
C GLU A 120 6.57 0.72 16.81
N TYR A 121 7.72 1.36 16.83
CA TYR A 121 7.83 2.81 16.59
C TYR A 121 7.29 3.20 15.21
N MET A 122 7.59 2.42 14.17
CA MET A 122 7.05 2.63 12.82
C MET A 122 5.54 2.47 12.79
N GLN A 123 4.98 1.46 13.47
CA GLN A 123 3.53 1.29 13.55
C GLN A 123 2.85 2.52 14.12
N GLU A 124 3.31 3.03 15.26
CA GLU A 124 2.73 4.22 15.88
C GLU A 124 2.86 5.46 14.99
N THR A 125 4.00 5.59 14.30
CA THR A 125 4.23 6.67 13.35
C THR A 125 3.25 6.63 12.19
N PHE A 126 3.03 5.46 11.57
CA PHE A 126 2.07 5.30 10.48
C PHE A 126 0.62 5.50 10.96
N ARG A 127 0.24 4.98 12.13
CA ARG A 127 -1.07 5.25 12.72
C ARG A 127 -1.35 6.73 12.85
N SER A 128 -0.36 7.49 13.36
CA SER A 128 -0.46 8.94 13.49
C SER A 128 -0.54 9.66 12.13
N LEU A 129 0.29 9.26 11.16
CA LEU A 129 0.33 9.90 9.84
C LEU A 129 -0.89 9.60 8.98
N LEU A 130 -1.45 8.40 9.09
CA LEU A 130 -2.59 7.99 8.28
C LEU A 130 -3.91 8.53 8.83
N ASN A 131 -3.96 8.87 10.13
CA ASN A 131 -5.17 9.37 10.80
C ASN A 131 -6.40 8.48 10.54
N HIS A 132 -6.18 7.18 10.42
CA HIS A 132 -7.20 6.16 10.18
C HIS A 132 -7.39 5.31 11.42
N PRO A 133 -8.60 4.76 11.65
CA PRO A 133 -8.83 3.82 12.74
C PRO A 133 -7.90 2.61 12.67
N PRO A 134 -7.68 1.91 13.79
CA PRO A 134 -6.66 0.86 13.95
C PRO A 134 -6.78 -0.35 13.02
N ASP A 135 -7.82 -0.42 12.19
CA ASP A 135 -8.06 -1.49 11.22
C ASP A 135 -7.20 -1.38 9.94
N CYS A 136 -6.43 -0.30 9.80
CA CYS A 136 -5.37 -0.23 8.79
C CYS A 136 -4.24 -1.16 9.21
N LEU A 137 -4.23 -2.37 8.66
CA LEU A 137 -3.48 -3.52 9.11
C LEU A 137 -1.96 -3.28 9.04
N LEU A 138 -1.35 -3.14 10.19
CA LEU A 138 0.09 -3.09 10.35
C LEU A 138 0.54 -4.45 10.86
N TYR A 139 1.25 -5.21 10.03
CA TYR A 139 1.79 -6.50 10.42
C TYR A 139 3.32 -6.44 10.51
N THR A 140 3.85 -7.09 11.53
CA THR A 140 5.24 -7.56 11.54
C THR A 140 5.28 -8.94 10.89
N SER A 141 6.39 -9.31 10.27
CA SER A 141 6.58 -10.67 9.77
C SER A 141 6.43 -11.66 10.92
N PRO A 142 5.64 -12.74 10.76
CA PRO A 142 5.56 -13.76 11.81
C PRO A 142 6.93 -14.39 11.99
N SER A 143 7.44 -14.38 13.21
CA SER A 143 8.64 -15.11 13.57
C SER A 143 8.39 -16.61 13.38
N PRO A 144 9.36 -17.41 12.89
CA PRO A 144 9.26 -18.86 12.93
C PRO A 144 8.98 -19.42 14.33
N ARG A 145 9.30 -18.67 15.39
CA ARG A 145 9.01 -19.01 16.79
C ARG A 145 7.55 -18.75 17.17
N ASP A 146 6.82 -17.90 16.42
CA ASP A 146 5.42 -17.59 16.70
C ASP A 146 4.46 -18.66 16.13
N LYS A 147 5.00 -19.69 15.45
CA LYS A 147 4.25 -20.84 14.96
C LYS A 147 4.12 -21.99 15.95
N THR A 148 4.51 -21.78 17.19
CA THR A 148 4.30 -22.75 18.27
C THR A 148 3.12 -22.32 19.14
N VAL A 149 1.91 -22.48 18.60
CA VAL A 149 0.69 -22.74 19.37
C VAL A 149 -0.06 -23.84 18.66
#